data_38bc57ac85bdfc178b7cbe8ecd449e41
#
_entry.id   38bc57ac85bdfc178b7cbe8ecd449e41
#
_cell.length_a   1.000
_cell.length_b   1.000
_cell.length_c   1.000
_cell.angle_alpha   90.00
_cell.angle_beta   90.00
_cell.angle_gamma   90.00
#
_symmetry.space_group_name_H-M   'P 1'
#
loop_
_entity.id
_entity.type
_entity.pdbx_description
1 polymer ?
#
loop_
_entity_poly.entity_id
_entity_poly.type
_entity_poly.pdbx_seq_one_letter_code
_entity_poly.pdbx_strand_id
1 'polypeptide(L)'
;MLRILILFILAIGLGSCSSYRPAGDAFHKSLVGPYVLDSGDRVRVTVFNQNDLNKEYAVDQSGYVSIPLIGNVAARGKQTSELAKDIAQKLSDGYVRNPDVSVEIAQYRPFFIMGEVNSAGQYSYVSGMTVQTAVAIAGGFTPRAQQRYVDITRQLNGKIVTGHVHLTSPVRPGDTIYIRERLF
;
A
#
# COMPACT_ATOMS: atom_id res chain seq x y z
N MET A 1 15.26 35.04 -47.02
CA MET A 1 15.84 34.59 -45.75
C MET A 1 14.88 34.73 -44.56
N LEU A 2 14.20 35.86 -44.36
CA LEU A 2 13.27 36.09 -43.24
C LEU A 2 12.07 35.09 -43.20
N ARG A 3 11.51 34.71 -44.35
CA ARG A 3 10.37 33.76 -44.44
C ARG A 3 10.76 32.32 -44.07
N ILE A 4 12.01 31.89 -44.30
CA ILE A 4 12.52 30.58 -43.93
C ILE A 4 12.80 30.52 -42.42
N LEU A 5 13.23 31.65 -41.82
CA LEU A 5 13.47 31.75 -40.39
C LEU A 5 12.16 31.66 -39.57
N ILE A 6 11.05 32.24 -40.07
CA ILE A 6 9.72 32.21 -39.43
C ILE A 6 9.14 30.77 -39.49
N LEU A 7 9.35 30.05 -40.58
CA LEU A 7 8.94 28.63 -40.71
C LEU A 7 9.70 27.69 -39.74
N PHE A 8 10.98 27.99 -39.48
CA PHE A 8 11.80 27.20 -38.55
C PHE A 8 11.41 27.44 -37.07
N ILE A 9 11.00 28.65 -36.71
CA ILE A 9 10.52 29.00 -35.37
C ILE A 9 9.14 28.34 -35.07
N LEU A 10 8.30 28.22 -36.10
CA LEU A 10 6.97 27.59 -35.95
C LEU A 10 7.04 26.07 -35.77
N ALA A 11 8.11 25.42 -36.25
CA ALA A 11 8.31 23.96 -36.13
C ALA A 11 8.78 23.52 -34.74
N ILE A 12 9.36 24.41 -33.94
CA ILE A 12 9.90 24.10 -32.59
C ILE A 12 8.79 24.10 -31.51
N GLY A 13 7.63 24.70 -31.78
CA GLY A 13 6.54 24.87 -30.80
C GLY A 13 5.62 23.67 -30.57
N LEU A 14 5.76 22.55 -31.31
CA LEU A 14 4.82 21.43 -31.27
C LEU A 14 5.29 20.23 -30.42
N GLY A 15 6.38 20.37 -29.66
CA GLY A 15 7.00 19.27 -28.89
C GLY A 15 6.54 19.11 -27.44
N SER A 16 5.43 19.71 -27.00
CA SER A 16 4.90 19.48 -25.64
C SER A 16 3.91 18.31 -25.59
N CYS A 17 4.35 17.13 -26.00
CA CYS A 17 3.67 15.91 -25.62
C CYS A 17 3.96 15.67 -24.15
N SER A 18 2.93 15.80 -23.29
CA SER A 18 2.95 15.34 -21.92
C SER A 18 3.36 13.85 -21.93
N SER A 19 4.66 13.59 -21.69
CA SER A 19 5.17 12.23 -21.68
C SER A 19 4.59 11.48 -20.49
N TYR A 20 3.74 10.50 -20.77
CA TYR A 20 3.39 9.45 -19.83
C TYR A 20 4.70 8.87 -19.25
N ARG A 21 4.93 9.06 -17.96
CA ARG A 21 6.02 8.37 -17.25
C ARG A 21 5.39 7.17 -16.55
N PRO A 22 5.58 5.95 -17.06
CA PRO A 22 5.14 4.76 -16.36
C PRO A 22 5.81 4.69 -14.98
N ALA A 23 5.13 4.05 -14.05
CA ALA A 23 5.69 3.78 -12.73
C ALA A 23 7.03 3.05 -12.87
N GLY A 24 8.05 3.50 -12.13
CA GLY A 24 9.39 2.88 -12.19
C GLY A 24 9.38 1.41 -11.75
N ASP A 25 10.42 0.66 -12.12
CA ASP A 25 10.56 -0.78 -11.82
C ASP A 25 10.39 -1.14 -10.34
N ALA A 26 10.83 -0.26 -9.44
CA ALA A 26 10.64 -0.46 -7.99
C ALA A 26 9.16 -0.47 -7.60
N PHE A 27 8.33 0.38 -8.24
CA PHE A 27 6.90 0.40 -8.02
C PHE A 27 6.24 -0.88 -8.56
N HIS A 28 6.60 -1.32 -9.78
CA HIS A 28 6.09 -2.56 -10.38
C HIS A 28 6.46 -3.79 -9.56
N LYS A 29 7.71 -3.90 -9.10
CA LYS A 29 8.13 -4.98 -8.20
C LYS A 29 7.34 -5.01 -6.90
N SER A 30 6.97 -3.84 -6.37
CA SER A 30 6.16 -3.76 -5.16
C SER A 30 4.73 -4.27 -5.35
N LEU A 31 4.23 -4.37 -6.59
CA LEU A 31 2.87 -4.86 -6.88
C LEU A 31 2.75 -6.39 -6.75
N VAL A 32 3.83 -7.13 -6.97
CA VAL A 32 3.84 -8.62 -7.07
C VAL A 32 4.48 -9.32 -5.88
N GLY A 33 5.17 -8.60 -4.99
CA GLY A 33 5.84 -9.20 -3.83
C GLY A 33 4.85 -9.63 -2.73
N PRO A 34 5.29 -10.52 -1.80
CA PRO A 34 4.49 -10.89 -0.64
C PRO A 34 4.15 -9.66 0.20
N TYR A 35 3.05 -9.75 0.95
CA TYR A 35 2.69 -8.69 1.86
C TYR A 35 3.66 -8.67 3.04
N VAL A 36 4.12 -7.48 3.40
CA VAL A 36 4.91 -7.22 4.59
C VAL A 36 4.16 -6.28 5.52
N LEU A 37 4.22 -6.57 6.80
CA LEU A 37 3.57 -5.80 7.86
C LEU A 37 4.14 -4.38 7.94
N ASP A 38 3.28 -3.43 8.29
CA ASP A 38 3.68 -2.05 8.58
C ASP A 38 2.74 -1.44 9.63
N SER A 39 3.09 -0.26 10.10
CA SER A 39 2.31 0.48 11.11
C SER A 39 0.85 0.65 10.70
N GLY A 40 -0.05 0.40 11.65
CA GLY A 40 -1.49 0.44 11.44
C GLY A 40 -2.11 -0.90 11.07
N ASP A 41 -1.33 -1.93 10.72
CA ASP A 41 -1.85 -3.29 10.57
C ASP A 41 -2.20 -3.88 11.94
N ARG A 42 -3.17 -4.78 11.96
CA ARG A 42 -3.51 -5.60 13.14
C ARG A 42 -3.27 -7.05 12.81
N VAL A 43 -2.56 -7.73 13.69
CA VAL A 43 -2.28 -9.16 13.59
C VAL A 43 -2.97 -9.92 14.70
N ARG A 44 -3.49 -11.08 14.39
CA ARG A 44 -3.96 -12.06 15.37
C ARG A 44 -2.81 -13.03 15.64
N VAL A 45 -2.38 -13.08 16.88
CA VAL A 45 -1.39 -14.05 17.36
C VAL A 45 -2.12 -15.15 18.09
N THR A 46 -1.81 -16.39 17.73
CA THR A 46 -2.30 -17.60 18.40
C THR A 46 -1.10 -18.40 18.85
N VAL A 47 -1.03 -18.69 20.14
CA VAL A 47 -0.01 -19.54 20.76
C VAL A 47 -0.71 -20.76 21.32
N PHE A 48 -0.33 -21.95 20.84
CA PHE A 48 -0.96 -23.19 21.26
C PHE A 48 -0.83 -23.39 22.78
N ASN A 49 -1.95 -23.74 23.43
CA ASN A 49 -2.05 -23.88 24.90
C ASN A 49 -1.70 -22.65 25.73
N GLN A 50 -1.74 -21.44 25.15
CA GLN A 50 -1.51 -20.15 25.84
C GLN A 50 -2.62 -19.17 25.54
N ASN A 51 -3.84 -19.39 26.05
CA ASN A 51 -5.02 -18.59 25.72
C ASN A 51 -4.87 -17.11 26.06
N ASP A 52 -4.12 -16.76 27.08
CA ASP A 52 -3.90 -15.38 27.50
C ASP A 52 -3.14 -14.54 26.47
N LEU A 53 -2.35 -15.20 25.60
CA LEU A 53 -1.62 -14.58 24.52
C LEU A 53 -2.40 -14.53 23.20
N ASN A 54 -3.52 -15.24 23.10
CA ASN A 54 -4.33 -15.36 21.87
C ASN A 54 -5.21 -14.11 21.72
N LYS A 55 -4.64 -13.07 21.12
CA LYS A 55 -5.28 -11.75 20.95
C LYS A 55 -4.89 -11.11 19.63
N GLU A 56 -5.57 -10.03 19.32
CA GLU A 56 -5.19 -9.12 18.26
C GLU A 56 -4.26 -8.03 18.79
N TYR A 57 -3.16 -7.83 18.10
CA TYR A 57 -2.15 -6.83 18.40
C TYR A 57 -2.00 -5.87 17.23
N ALA A 58 -1.91 -4.57 17.52
CA ALA A 58 -1.63 -3.56 16.51
C ALA A 58 -0.12 -3.39 16.31
N VAL A 59 0.29 -3.20 15.07
CA VAL A 59 1.64 -2.72 14.76
C VAL A 59 1.68 -1.22 15.02
N ASP A 60 2.50 -0.81 15.97
CA ASP A 60 2.64 0.59 16.40
C ASP A 60 3.36 1.47 15.36
N GLN A 61 3.44 2.79 15.62
CA GLN A 61 4.15 3.73 14.75
C GLN A 61 5.63 3.43 14.60
N SER A 62 6.24 2.79 15.59
CA SER A 62 7.66 2.39 15.56
C SER A 62 7.87 1.09 14.79
N GLY A 63 6.79 0.37 14.45
CA GLY A 63 6.82 -0.87 13.70
C GLY A 63 6.94 -2.11 14.58
N TYR A 64 6.54 -2.03 15.84
CA TYR A 64 6.57 -3.13 16.79
C TYR A 64 5.16 -3.58 17.17
N VAL A 65 5.09 -4.83 17.59
CA VAL A 65 3.92 -5.42 18.27
C VAL A 65 4.30 -5.66 19.72
N SER A 66 3.50 -5.16 20.67
CA SER A 66 3.74 -5.34 22.10
C SER A 66 2.94 -6.55 22.61
N ILE A 67 3.66 -7.59 23.01
CA ILE A 67 3.08 -8.87 23.46
C ILE A 67 3.42 -9.08 24.94
N PRO A 68 2.43 -9.46 25.79
CA PRO A 68 2.70 -9.80 27.18
C PRO A 68 3.84 -10.81 27.33
N LEU A 69 4.58 -10.73 28.41
CA LEU A 69 5.75 -11.53 28.77
C LEU A 69 7.02 -11.19 27.97
N ILE A 70 6.94 -11.03 26.65
CA ILE A 70 8.11 -10.86 25.76
C ILE A 70 8.34 -9.43 25.27
N GLY A 71 7.43 -8.50 25.61
CA GLY A 71 7.56 -7.08 25.27
C GLY A 71 7.42 -6.81 23.76
N ASN A 72 8.22 -5.88 23.27
CA ASN A 72 8.15 -5.44 21.88
C ASN A 72 8.86 -6.40 20.93
N VAL A 73 8.14 -6.81 19.87
CA VAL A 73 8.65 -7.63 18.77
C VAL A 73 8.57 -6.83 17.47
N ALA A 74 9.67 -6.73 16.74
CA ALA A 74 9.71 -5.99 15.47
C ALA A 74 8.82 -6.68 14.42
N ALA A 75 7.90 -5.92 13.83
CA ALA A 75 6.92 -6.42 12.85
C ALA A 75 7.06 -5.72 11.49
N ARG A 76 7.41 -4.41 11.46
CA ARG A 76 7.55 -3.67 10.20
C ARG A 76 8.52 -4.34 9.25
N GLY A 77 8.11 -4.50 7.99
CA GLY A 77 8.93 -5.08 6.93
C GLY A 77 9.02 -6.60 6.95
N LYS A 78 8.36 -7.27 7.92
CA LYS A 78 8.33 -8.73 8.02
C LYS A 78 7.03 -9.32 7.49
N GLN A 79 7.09 -10.55 7.02
CA GLN A 79 5.91 -11.37 6.77
C GLN A 79 5.36 -11.90 8.09
N THR A 80 4.10 -12.34 8.10
CA THR A 80 3.49 -12.94 9.30
C THR A 80 4.23 -14.18 9.78
N SER A 81 4.77 -14.98 8.86
CA SER A 81 5.58 -16.16 9.18
C SER A 81 6.90 -15.85 9.86
N GLU A 82 7.53 -14.72 9.53
CA GLU A 82 8.76 -14.25 10.16
C GLU A 82 8.47 -13.72 11.57
N LEU A 83 7.37 -12.94 11.70
CA LEU A 83 6.93 -12.45 13.00
C LEU A 83 6.57 -13.62 13.94
N ALA A 84 5.91 -14.66 13.44
CA ALA A 84 5.59 -15.86 14.23
C ALA A 84 6.86 -16.54 14.77
N LYS A 85 7.90 -16.67 13.96
CA LYS A 85 9.18 -17.24 14.37
C LYS A 85 9.85 -16.41 15.46
N ASP A 86 9.85 -15.07 15.31
CA ASP A 86 10.47 -14.18 16.30
C ASP A 86 9.72 -14.21 17.64
N ILE A 87 8.39 -14.29 17.60
CA ILE A 87 7.55 -14.46 18.79
C ILE A 87 7.86 -15.80 19.45
N ALA A 88 7.90 -16.89 18.69
CA ALA A 88 8.19 -18.22 19.20
C ALA A 88 9.59 -18.26 19.87
N GLN A 89 10.60 -17.67 19.22
CA GLN A 89 11.93 -17.60 19.79
C GLN A 89 11.94 -16.86 21.12
N LYS A 90 11.32 -15.69 21.20
CA LYS A 90 11.27 -14.90 22.45
C LYS A 90 10.48 -15.61 23.56
N LEU A 91 9.40 -16.33 23.21
CA LEU A 91 8.64 -17.11 24.18
C LEU A 91 9.43 -18.31 24.72
N SER A 92 10.29 -18.93 23.90
CA SER A 92 11.13 -20.05 24.32
C SER A 92 12.20 -19.66 25.34
N ASP A 93 12.53 -18.36 25.46
CA ASP A 93 13.50 -17.81 26.38
C ASP A 93 12.95 -17.71 27.83
N GLY A 94 12.46 -18.83 28.35
CA GLY A 94 12.05 -18.98 29.75
C GLY A 94 10.55 -18.79 30.04
N TYR A 95 9.71 -18.55 29.05
CA TYR A 95 8.27 -18.35 29.25
C TYR A 95 7.43 -19.56 28.84
N VAL A 96 7.69 -20.14 27.65
CA VAL A 96 6.92 -21.25 27.11
C VAL A 96 7.86 -22.33 26.55
N ARG A 97 7.68 -23.58 26.93
CA ARG A 97 8.47 -24.68 26.38
C ARG A 97 7.91 -25.07 25.02
N ASN A 98 8.74 -25.05 23.97
CA ASN A 98 8.39 -25.40 22.59
C ASN A 98 7.11 -24.67 22.10
N PRO A 99 7.10 -23.32 22.06
CA PRO A 99 5.91 -22.58 21.67
C PRO A 99 5.59 -22.81 20.18
N ASP A 100 4.33 -23.18 19.90
CA ASP A 100 3.77 -23.21 18.56
C ASP A 100 2.95 -21.92 18.35
N VAL A 101 3.43 -21.08 17.43
CA VAL A 101 2.91 -19.72 17.21
C VAL A 101 2.44 -19.55 15.78
N SER A 102 1.18 -19.15 15.62
CA SER A 102 0.62 -18.68 14.35
C SER A 102 0.35 -17.19 14.40
N VAL A 103 0.64 -16.51 13.30
CA VAL A 103 0.33 -15.09 13.12
C VAL A 103 -0.43 -14.90 11.82
N GLU A 104 -1.62 -14.31 11.91
CA GLU A 104 -2.47 -13.97 10.79
C GLU A 104 -2.76 -12.48 10.76
N ILE A 105 -3.07 -11.93 9.59
CA ILE A 105 -3.52 -10.54 9.51
C ILE A 105 -4.99 -10.50 9.90
N ALA A 106 -5.29 -9.83 11.01
CA ALA A 106 -6.67 -9.61 11.45
C ALA A 106 -7.31 -8.43 10.69
N GLN A 107 -6.53 -7.37 10.47
CA GLN A 107 -6.98 -6.20 9.74
C GLN A 107 -5.79 -5.52 9.06
N TYR A 108 -5.91 -5.26 7.77
CA TYR A 108 -4.98 -4.43 7.04
C TYR A 108 -5.17 -2.95 7.38
N ARG A 109 -4.10 -2.17 7.33
CA ARG A 109 -4.21 -0.71 7.36
C ARG A 109 -5.05 -0.23 6.17
N PRO A 110 -5.82 0.87 6.33
CA PRO A 110 -6.68 1.38 5.28
C PRO A 110 -5.88 1.92 4.09
N PHE A 111 -6.56 2.08 2.95
CA PHE A 111 -6.10 2.90 1.83
C PHE A 111 -6.92 4.20 1.74
N PHE A 112 -6.43 5.14 0.96
CA PHE A 112 -7.07 6.44 0.76
C PHE A 112 -7.36 6.64 -0.72
N ILE A 113 -8.48 7.28 -1.02
CA ILE A 113 -8.84 7.67 -2.37
C ILE A 113 -9.30 9.12 -2.38
N MET A 114 -8.84 9.89 -3.36
CA MET A 114 -9.11 11.32 -3.49
C MET A 114 -9.12 11.77 -4.94
N GLY A 115 -9.57 13.01 -5.19
CA GLY A 115 -9.74 13.57 -6.52
C GLY A 115 -11.14 13.32 -7.07
N GLU A 116 -11.26 13.02 -8.37
CA GLU A 116 -12.51 12.91 -9.10
C GLU A 116 -13.25 11.58 -8.87
N VAL A 117 -13.64 11.33 -7.61
CA VAL A 117 -14.52 10.25 -7.15
C VAL A 117 -15.69 10.82 -6.37
N ASN A 118 -16.83 10.12 -6.34
CA ASN A 118 -18.02 10.63 -5.67
C ASN A 118 -17.86 10.72 -4.14
N SER A 119 -17.08 9.83 -3.53
CA SER A 119 -16.84 9.80 -2.08
C SER A 119 -15.35 9.63 -1.82
N ALA A 120 -14.63 10.77 -1.76
CA ALA A 120 -13.23 10.75 -1.36
C ALA A 120 -13.11 10.43 0.14
N GLY A 121 -12.09 9.66 0.54
CA GLY A 121 -11.91 9.31 1.94
C GLY A 121 -10.99 8.12 2.18
N GLN A 122 -11.07 7.59 3.40
CA GLN A 122 -10.37 6.42 3.88
C GLN A 122 -11.28 5.19 3.80
N TYR A 123 -10.72 4.07 3.31
CA TYR A 123 -11.46 2.83 3.10
C TYR A 123 -10.69 1.62 3.61
N SER A 124 -11.42 0.61 4.08
CA SER A 124 -10.84 -0.66 4.48
C SER A 124 -10.30 -1.41 3.26
N TYR A 125 -9.09 -1.91 3.38
CA TYR A 125 -8.48 -2.73 2.33
C TYR A 125 -8.98 -4.17 2.38
N VAL A 126 -9.22 -4.74 1.20
CA VAL A 126 -9.53 -6.16 1.02
C VAL A 126 -8.48 -6.78 0.10
N SER A 127 -7.98 -7.97 0.46
CA SER A 127 -6.96 -8.66 -0.33
C SER A 127 -7.41 -8.90 -1.78
N GLY A 128 -6.51 -8.64 -2.74
CA GLY A 128 -6.82 -8.75 -4.16
C GLY A 128 -7.53 -7.55 -4.79
N MET A 129 -7.68 -6.45 -4.03
CA MET A 129 -8.32 -5.23 -4.52
C MET A 129 -7.51 -4.58 -5.65
N THR A 130 -8.21 -4.10 -6.67
CA THR A 130 -7.66 -3.27 -7.75
C THR A 130 -8.10 -1.81 -7.61
N VAL A 131 -7.49 -0.92 -8.39
CA VAL A 131 -7.92 0.49 -8.45
C VAL A 131 -9.39 0.58 -8.86
N GLN A 132 -9.84 -0.25 -9.80
CA GLN A 132 -11.23 -0.25 -10.25
C GLN A 132 -12.20 -0.59 -9.12
N THR A 133 -11.89 -1.60 -8.29
CA THR A 133 -12.71 -1.95 -7.13
C THR A 133 -12.65 -0.87 -6.06
N ALA A 134 -11.51 -0.22 -5.85
CA ALA A 134 -11.37 0.89 -4.93
C ALA A 134 -12.24 2.08 -5.33
N VAL A 135 -12.26 2.43 -6.62
CA VAL A 135 -13.13 3.49 -7.17
C VAL A 135 -14.61 3.12 -7.01
N ALA A 136 -14.98 1.86 -7.27
CA ALA A 136 -16.36 1.41 -7.11
C ALA A 136 -16.84 1.55 -5.65
N ILE A 137 -16.01 1.22 -4.67
CA ILE A 137 -16.31 1.40 -3.23
C ILE A 137 -16.45 2.89 -2.88
N ALA A 138 -15.68 3.77 -3.53
CA ALA A 138 -15.77 5.22 -3.38
C ALA A 138 -16.97 5.85 -4.14
N GLY A 139 -17.93 5.04 -4.56
CA GLY A 139 -19.14 5.50 -5.25
C GLY A 139 -18.97 5.78 -6.74
N GLY A 140 -17.84 5.37 -7.33
CA GLY A 140 -17.53 5.56 -8.75
C GLY A 140 -16.85 6.90 -9.07
N PHE A 141 -16.54 7.08 -10.34
CA PHE A 141 -15.94 8.30 -10.87
C PHE A 141 -16.96 9.44 -10.94
N THR A 142 -16.48 10.68 -10.78
CA THR A 142 -17.27 11.84 -11.20
C THR A 142 -17.31 11.95 -12.74
N PRO A 143 -18.24 12.74 -13.31
CA PRO A 143 -18.29 12.99 -14.77
C PRO A 143 -17.00 13.63 -15.33
N ARG A 144 -16.19 14.25 -14.50
CA ARG A 144 -14.94 14.94 -14.87
C ARG A 144 -13.70 14.06 -14.75
N ALA A 145 -13.82 12.85 -14.24
CA ALA A 145 -12.71 11.98 -13.94
C ALA A 145 -11.96 11.49 -15.19
N GLN A 146 -10.63 11.40 -15.06
CA GLN A 146 -9.79 10.59 -15.92
C GLN A 146 -9.98 9.11 -15.57
N GLN A 147 -10.46 8.30 -16.53
CA GLN A 147 -10.87 6.92 -16.30
C GLN A 147 -9.90 5.86 -16.86
N ARG A 148 -8.73 6.25 -17.38
CA ARG A 148 -7.76 5.29 -17.92
C ARG A 148 -6.64 4.99 -16.94
N TYR A 149 -6.15 6.02 -16.25
CA TYR A 149 -5.01 5.97 -15.38
C TYR A 149 -5.27 6.74 -14.11
N VAL A 150 -4.63 6.32 -13.04
CA VAL A 150 -4.63 6.99 -11.76
C VAL A 150 -3.20 7.10 -11.23
N ASP A 151 -2.98 7.98 -10.28
CA ASP A 151 -1.74 8.03 -9.55
C ASP A 151 -1.90 7.27 -8.23
N ILE A 152 -0.99 6.33 -7.96
CA ILE A 152 -0.88 5.68 -6.65
C ILE A 152 0.39 6.20 -5.98
N THR A 153 0.23 6.76 -4.80
CA THR A 153 1.34 7.09 -3.92
C THR A 153 1.46 6.01 -2.85
N ARG A 154 2.66 5.45 -2.72
CA ARG A 154 2.98 4.33 -1.83
C ARG A 154 4.27 4.59 -1.09
N GLN A 155 4.33 4.19 0.17
CA GLN A 155 5.58 4.16 0.92
C GLN A 155 6.30 2.83 0.70
N LEU A 156 7.53 2.90 0.18
CA LEU A 156 8.41 1.75 -0.06
C LEU A 156 9.74 1.98 0.64
N ASN A 157 10.09 1.13 1.59
CA ASN A 157 11.36 1.22 2.33
C ASN A 157 11.64 2.64 2.90
N GLY A 158 10.62 3.27 3.48
CA GLY A 158 10.71 4.62 4.03
C GLY A 158 10.71 5.75 3.00
N LYS A 159 10.63 5.45 1.70
CA LYS A 159 10.53 6.44 0.62
C LYS A 159 9.12 6.50 0.06
N ILE A 160 8.66 7.69 -0.26
CA ILE A 160 7.38 7.90 -0.95
C ILE A 160 7.62 7.80 -2.45
N VAL A 161 6.88 6.92 -3.11
CA VAL A 161 6.96 6.71 -4.55
C VAL A 161 5.56 6.87 -5.14
N THR A 162 5.45 7.64 -6.21
CA THR A 162 4.19 7.80 -6.96
C THR A 162 4.32 7.09 -8.30
N GLY A 163 3.36 6.23 -8.60
CA GLY A 163 3.24 5.52 -9.87
C GLY A 163 1.97 5.91 -10.60
N HIS A 164 2.08 6.11 -11.91
CA HIS A 164 0.94 6.30 -12.80
C HIS A 164 0.54 4.93 -13.35
N VAL A 165 -0.66 4.45 -13.00
CA VAL A 165 -1.06 3.05 -13.22
C VAL A 165 -2.45 2.93 -13.84
N HIS A 166 -2.73 1.78 -14.46
CA HIS A 166 -4.05 1.43 -14.98
C HIS A 166 -5.04 1.07 -13.86
N LEU A 167 -6.34 1.12 -14.17
CA LEU A 167 -7.41 0.74 -13.24
C LEU A 167 -7.33 -0.74 -12.80
N THR A 168 -6.74 -1.60 -13.60
CA THR A 168 -6.53 -3.01 -13.27
C THR A 168 -5.36 -3.26 -12.32
N SER A 169 -4.58 -2.23 -12.02
CA SER A 169 -3.43 -2.36 -11.13
C SER A 169 -3.87 -2.67 -9.70
N PRO A 170 -3.13 -3.55 -8.98
CA PRO A 170 -3.46 -3.89 -7.61
C PRO A 170 -3.18 -2.70 -6.67
N VAL A 171 -4.10 -2.48 -5.75
CA VAL A 171 -3.96 -1.58 -4.61
C VAL A 171 -3.33 -2.35 -3.46
N ARG A 172 -2.57 -1.67 -2.60
CA ARG A 172 -2.03 -2.22 -1.37
C ARG A 172 -2.49 -1.43 -0.15
N PRO A 173 -2.49 -2.03 1.02
CA PRO A 173 -2.75 -1.33 2.27
C PRO A 173 -1.80 -0.12 2.42
N GLY A 174 -2.35 1.02 2.81
CA GLY A 174 -1.61 2.27 2.95
C GLY A 174 -1.41 3.08 1.67
N ASP A 175 -1.89 2.61 0.52
CA ASP A 175 -1.85 3.40 -0.72
C ASP A 175 -2.76 4.62 -0.64
N THR A 176 -2.32 5.70 -1.30
CA THR A 176 -3.18 6.84 -1.63
C THR A 176 -3.41 6.86 -3.14
N ILE A 177 -4.65 6.72 -3.55
CA ILE A 177 -5.08 6.75 -4.95
C ILE A 177 -5.58 8.14 -5.26
N TYR A 178 -5.02 8.78 -6.28
CA TYR A 178 -5.45 10.08 -6.76
C TYR A 178 -6.04 9.98 -8.16
N ILE A 179 -7.31 10.34 -8.29
CA ILE A 179 -8.04 10.38 -9.56
C ILE A 179 -7.97 11.80 -10.10
N ARG A 180 -7.28 11.95 -11.23
CA ARG A 180 -7.14 13.25 -11.89
C ARG A 180 -8.43 13.64 -12.62
N GLU A 181 -8.61 14.93 -12.80
CA GLU A 181 -9.56 15.45 -13.77
C GLU A 181 -9.08 15.16 -15.19
N ARG A 182 -10.00 14.82 -16.10
CA ARG A 182 -9.67 14.72 -17.52
C ARG A 182 -9.49 16.11 -18.12
N LEU A 183 -8.44 16.28 -18.88
CA LEU A 183 -8.23 17.45 -19.71
C LEU A 183 -8.88 17.16 -21.07
N PHE A 184 -10.13 17.64 -21.26
CA PHE A 184 -10.90 17.61 -22.51
C PHE A 184 -11.13 16.25 -23.16
#